data_639b1d26a44ba52a3627360aade58eec
#
_entry.id   639b1d26a44ba52a3627360aade58eec
#
_cell.length_a   1.000
_cell.length_b   1.000
_cell.length_c   1.000
_cell.angle_alpha   90.00
_cell.angle_beta   90.00
_cell.angle_gamma   90.00
#
_symmetry.space_group_name_H-M   'P 1'
#
loop_
_entity.id
_entity.type
_entity.pdbx_description
1 polymer ?
#
loop_
_entity_poly.entity_id
_entity_poly.type
_entity_poly.pdbx_seq_one_letter_code
_entity_poly.pdbx_strand_id
1 'polypeptide(L)'
;LIRYGEYYRRGNEDQMSSLFGEMEDMKPERPQIPSCEGLVVNELELLHKEKELVGMYLSAHPLDRYSFEMKHVVNTTLTDLPAAIADCAQKTTSARNIRIGGMITSTVTQQNKQGKDYSKTMLEDFDGSYELALFGTDHENFMQYLKPHVFLMIEGNIDLAWKPRNEDGKAKDIPYRFKVQNMMLMGNAAENL
;
A
#
# COMPACT_ATOMS: atom_id res chain seq x y z
N LEU A 1 19.51 -12.87 -19.23
CA LEU A 1 19.20 -12.30 -20.56
C LEU A 1 20.36 -11.47 -21.10
N ILE A 2 20.91 -10.49 -20.35
CA ILE A 2 22.01 -9.61 -20.81
C ILE A 2 23.25 -10.41 -21.17
N ARG A 3 23.72 -11.33 -20.29
CA ARG A 3 24.86 -12.22 -20.56
C ARG A 3 24.63 -13.13 -21.76
N TYR A 4 23.39 -13.56 -21.98
CA TYR A 4 23.02 -14.37 -23.14
C TYR A 4 23.11 -13.57 -24.44
N GLY A 5 22.65 -12.31 -24.45
CA GLY A 5 22.77 -11.42 -25.58
C GLY A 5 24.21 -11.07 -25.92
N GLU A 6 25.07 -10.82 -24.92
CA GLU A 6 26.51 -10.57 -25.12
C GLU A 6 27.22 -11.79 -25.69
N TYR A 7 26.86 -12.98 -25.23
CA TYR A 7 27.39 -14.22 -25.73
C TYR A 7 27.08 -14.43 -27.22
N TYR A 8 25.83 -14.20 -27.64
CA TYR A 8 25.42 -14.32 -29.03
C TYR A 8 26.10 -13.28 -29.93
N ARG A 9 26.28 -12.06 -29.43
CA ARG A 9 26.96 -11.01 -30.19
C ARG A 9 28.45 -11.34 -30.42
N ARG A 10 29.16 -11.81 -29.37
CA ARG A 10 30.57 -12.24 -29.50
C ARG A 10 30.73 -13.42 -30.46
N GLY A 11 29.86 -14.43 -30.36
CA GLY A 11 29.90 -15.57 -31.26
C GLY A 11 29.70 -15.23 -32.73
N ASN A 12 28.89 -14.20 -33.03
CA ASN A 12 28.73 -13.71 -34.42
C ASN A 12 29.93 -12.87 -34.90
N GLU A 13 30.55 -12.07 -34.02
CA GLU A 13 31.76 -11.29 -34.35
C GLU A 13 32.95 -12.21 -34.60
N ASP A 14 33.11 -13.30 -33.83
CA ASP A 14 34.16 -14.28 -34.01
C ASP A 14 34.00 -15.11 -35.31
N GLN A 15 32.75 -15.38 -35.73
CA GLN A 15 32.50 -16.04 -37.03
C GLN A 15 32.84 -15.19 -38.22
N MET A 16 32.75 -13.86 -38.12
CA MET A 16 33.15 -12.95 -39.24
C MET A 16 34.65 -12.73 -39.31
N SER A 17 35.41 -13.01 -38.25
CA SER A 17 36.87 -12.79 -38.22
C SER A 17 37.70 -14.06 -38.45
N SER A 18 37.09 -15.25 -38.55
CA SER A 18 37.79 -16.50 -38.77
C SER A 18 38.08 -16.70 -40.24
N LEU A 19 39.31 -16.41 -40.64
CA LEU A 19 39.87 -16.67 -42.00
C LEU A 19 40.19 -18.16 -42.21
N PHE A 20 40.03 -19.01 -41.24
CA PHE A 20 40.31 -20.45 -41.30
C PHE A 20 39.01 -21.21 -40.94
N GLY A 21 38.47 -21.85 -41.99
CA GLY A 21 37.19 -22.51 -41.96
C GLY A 21 36.97 -23.49 -40.79
N GLU A 22 35.72 -23.58 -40.44
CA GLU A 22 34.98 -24.63 -39.74
C GLU A 22 35.80 -25.61 -38.86
N MET A 23 36.10 -25.19 -37.65
CA MET A 23 36.26 -26.11 -36.54
C MET A 23 34.90 -26.18 -35.82
N GLU A 24 34.08 -27.18 -36.14
CA GLU A 24 32.80 -27.45 -35.50
C GLU A 24 32.91 -27.73 -34.00
N ASP A 25 34.13 -28.04 -33.52
CA ASP A 25 34.41 -28.40 -32.12
C ASP A 25 34.62 -27.25 -31.14
N MET A 26 34.55 -26.00 -31.59
CA MET A 26 34.73 -24.79 -30.77
C MET A 26 33.49 -23.93 -30.60
N LYS A 27 32.29 -24.46 -30.81
CA LYS A 27 31.07 -23.72 -30.46
C LYS A 27 30.97 -23.64 -28.95
N PRO A 28 31.10 -22.43 -28.34
CA PRO A 28 30.97 -22.32 -26.91
C PRO A 28 29.57 -22.80 -26.48
N GLU A 29 29.50 -23.61 -25.43
CA GLU A 29 28.23 -24.12 -24.88
C GLU A 29 27.27 -22.97 -24.56
N ARG A 30 26.02 -23.13 -24.99
CA ARG A 30 24.98 -22.14 -24.67
C ARG A 30 24.80 -22.10 -23.15
N PRO A 31 24.87 -20.93 -22.50
CA PRO A 31 24.58 -20.83 -21.10
C PRO A 31 23.16 -21.34 -20.84
N GLN A 32 23.05 -22.36 -20.00
CA GLN A 32 21.76 -22.91 -19.61
C GLN A 32 21.05 -21.89 -18.73
N ILE A 33 19.75 -21.66 -19.02
CA ILE A 33 18.88 -20.89 -18.12
C ILE A 33 18.71 -21.73 -16.87
N PRO A 34 19.01 -21.19 -15.66
CA PRO A 34 18.79 -21.93 -14.44
C PRO A 34 17.32 -22.35 -14.33
N SER A 35 17.08 -23.61 -13.95
CA SER A 35 15.75 -24.11 -13.68
C SER A 35 15.10 -23.32 -12.56
N CYS A 36 13.86 -22.89 -12.77
CA CYS A 36 13.03 -22.22 -11.74
C CYS A 36 12.28 -23.24 -10.88
N GLU A 37 12.55 -24.55 -11.02
CA GLU A 37 11.95 -25.58 -10.20
C GLU A 37 12.33 -25.39 -8.73
N GLY A 38 11.33 -25.25 -7.86
CA GLY A 38 11.49 -25.01 -6.42
C GLY A 38 11.55 -23.55 -5.98
N LEU A 39 11.47 -22.58 -6.88
CA LEU A 39 11.27 -21.19 -6.49
C LEU A 39 9.81 -21.01 -6.00
N VAL A 40 9.64 -20.91 -4.69
CA VAL A 40 8.38 -20.45 -4.10
C VAL A 40 8.29 -18.95 -4.36
N VAL A 41 7.49 -18.58 -5.35
CA VAL A 41 7.26 -17.16 -5.66
C VAL A 41 6.14 -16.65 -4.76
N ASN A 42 6.45 -15.65 -3.95
CA ASN A 42 5.44 -14.94 -3.19
C ASN A 42 4.65 -14.02 -4.15
N GLU A 43 3.37 -14.32 -4.34
CA GLU A 43 2.49 -13.57 -5.25
C GLU A 43 2.47 -12.07 -4.92
N LEU A 44 2.40 -11.71 -3.63
CA LEU A 44 2.44 -10.31 -3.20
C LEU A 44 3.74 -9.60 -3.58
N GLU A 45 4.89 -10.29 -3.48
CA GLU A 45 6.17 -9.72 -3.91
C GLU A 45 6.23 -9.49 -5.41
N LEU A 46 5.61 -10.38 -6.20
CA LEU A 46 5.52 -10.17 -7.65
C LEU A 46 4.66 -8.95 -7.99
N LEU A 47 3.49 -8.83 -7.38
CA LEU A 47 2.61 -7.68 -7.57
C LEU A 47 3.29 -6.36 -7.16
N HIS A 48 4.06 -6.36 -6.08
CA HIS A 48 4.85 -5.19 -5.69
C HIS A 48 5.93 -4.82 -6.70
N LYS A 49 6.67 -5.81 -7.22
CA LYS A 49 7.67 -5.58 -8.27
C LYS A 49 7.02 -5.09 -9.56
N GLU A 50 5.85 -5.60 -9.90
CA GLU A 50 5.08 -5.15 -11.05
C GLU A 50 4.72 -3.67 -10.89
N LYS A 51 4.18 -3.25 -9.75
CA LYS A 51 3.87 -1.86 -9.45
C LYS A 51 5.12 -0.96 -9.44
N GLU A 52 6.23 -1.44 -8.85
CA GLU A 52 7.49 -0.68 -8.83
C GLU A 52 8.03 -0.41 -10.24
N LEU A 53 7.93 -1.39 -11.13
CA LEU A 53 8.47 -1.28 -12.49
C LEU A 53 7.56 -0.57 -13.47
N VAL A 54 6.26 -0.77 -13.37
CA VAL A 54 5.25 -0.30 -14.33
C VAL A 54 4.44 0.89 -13.79
N GLY A 55 4.42 1.08 -12.47
CA GLY A 55 3.66 2.13 -11.79
C GLY A 55 2.24 1.72 -11.39
N MET A 56 1.77 0.53 -11.80
CA MET A 56 0.45 0.00 -11.50
C MET A 56 0.47 -1.52 -11.37
N TYR A 57 -0.56 -2.09 -10.75
CA TYR A 57 -0.81 -3.52 -10.75
C TYR A 57 -1.46 -3.93 -12.08
N LEU A 58 -0.91 -4.91 -12.79
CA LEU A 58 -1.42 -5.40 -14.07
C LEU A 58 -2.05 -6.79 -13.95
N SER A 59 -1.41 -7.67 -13.20
CA SER A 59 -1.82 -9.09 -13.13
C SER A 59 -3.01 -9.30 -12.21
N ALA A 60 -2.98 -8.69 -11.01
CA ALA A 60 -4.03 -8.74 -10.01
C ALA A 60 -3.82 -7.61 -8.99
N HIS A 61 -4.86 -7.22 -8.25
CA HIS A 61 -4.71 -6.27 -7.15
C HIS A 61 -4.50 -7.02 -5.82
N PRO A 62 -3.59 -6.57 -4.93
CA PRO A 62 -3.37 -7.24 -3.63
C PRO A 62 -4.64 -7.40 -2.78
N LEU A 63 -5.63 -6.49 -2.94
CA LEU A 63 -6.91 -6.52 -2.24
C LEU A 63 -7.95 -7.45 -2.87
N ASP A 64 -7.69 -8.10 -4.02
CA ASP A 64 -8.67 -8.98 -4.68
C ASP A 64 -9.11 -10.13 -3.78
N ARG A 65 -8.21 -10.62 -2.92
CA ARG A 65 -8.50 -11.64 -1.90
C ARG A 65 -9.52 -11.20 -0.85
N TYR A 66 -9.70 -9.90 -0.67
CA TYR A 66 -10.61 -9.26 0.29
C TYR A 66 -11.74 -8.50 -0.41
N SER A 67 -12.06 -8.88 -1.64
CA SER A 67 -13.10 -8.22 -2.44
C SER A 67 -14.47 -8.27 -1.78
N PHE A 68 -14.77 -9.32 -1.02
CA PHE A 68 -16.01 -9.43 -0.26
C PHE A 68 -16.08 -8.38 0.85
N GLU A 69 -15.05 -8.28 1.68
CA GLU A 69 -14.96 -7.32 2.78
C GLU A 69 -14.98 -5.88 2.25
N MET A 70 -14.21 -5.62 1.20
CA MET A 70 -14.17 -4.30 0.55
C MET A 70 -15.54 -3.89 0.00
N LYS A 71 -16.34 -4.83 -0.50
CA LYS A 71 -17.64 -4.53 -1.08
C LYS A 71 -18.78 -4.44 -0.05
N HIS A 72 -18.72 -5.25 1.02
CA HIS A 72 -19.86 -5.44 1.92
C HIS A 72 -19.65 -4.89 3.32
N VAL A 73 -18.41 -4.74 3.76
CA VAL A 73 -18.08 -4.23 5.10
C VAL A 73 -17.62 -2.77 5.04
N VAL A 74 -16.77 -2.42 4.09
CA VAL A 74 -16.31 -1.04 3.85
C VAL A 74 -17.48 -0.24 3.28
N ASN A 75 -17.68 0.99 3.80
CA ASN A 75 -18.75 1.86 3.34
C ASN A 75 -18.26 3.20 2.77
N THR A 76 -16.96 3.45 2.83
CA THR A 76 -16.33 4.67 2.33
C THR A 76 -14.99 4.32 1.70
N THR A 77 -14.77 4.72 0.45
CA THR A 77 -13.48 4.54 -0.22
C THR A 77 -12.45 5.53 0.31
N LEU A 78 -11.16 5.22 0.13
CA LEU A 78 -10.10 6.14 0.54
C LEU A 78 -10.13 7.43 -0.29
N THR A 79 -10.62 7.38 -1.52
CA THR A 79 -10.80 8.53 -2.40
C THR A 79 -11.96 9.43 -1.95
N ASP A 80 -13.04 8.85 -1.41
CA ASP A 80 -14.22 9.61 -0.96
C ASP A 80 -14.05 10.18 0.45
N LEU A 81 -13.16 9.62 1.26
CA LEU A 81 -12.97 10.03 2.65
C LEU A 81 -12.61 11.53 2.80
N PRO A 82 -11.71 12.14 2.00
CA PRO A 82 -11.44 13.57 2.06
C PRO A 82 -12.66 14.43 1.74
N ALA A 83 -13.48 14.01 0.77
CA ALA A 83 -14.71 14.70 0.42
C ALA A 83 -15.75 14.64 1.56
N ALA A 84 -15.88 13.48 2.21
CA ALA A 84 -16.73 13.31 3.39
C ALA A 84 -16.28 14.17 4.57
N ILE A 85 -14.97 14.30 4.79
CA ILE A 85 -14.40 15.19 5.82
C ILE A 85 -14.73 16.66 5.50
N ALA A 86 -14.58 17.07 4.23
CA ALA A 86 -14.89 18.42 3.78
C ALA A 86 -16.39 18.74 3.92
N ASP A 87 -17.27 17.81 3.59
CA ASP A 87 -18.73 17.94 3.76
C ASP A 87 -19.13 18.11 5.24
N CYS A 88 -18.55 17.31 6.12
CA CYS A 88 -18.72 17.44 7.57
C CYS A 88 -18.26 18.83 8.06
N ALA A 89 -17.15 19.33 7.56
CA ALA A 89 -16.63 20.65 7.92
C ALA A 89 -17.55 21.78 7.45
N GLN A 90 -18.08 21.68 6.24
CA GLN A 90 -19.04 22.68 5.71
C GLN A 90 -20.35 22.69 6.48
N LYS A 91 -20.91 21.53 6.78
CA LYS A 91 -22.17 21.38 7.51
C LYS A 91 -22.02 21.55 9.03
N THR A 92 -20.80 21.62 9.53
CA THR A 92 -20.47 21.64 10.96
C THR A 92 -21.10 20.45 11.70
N THR A 93 -21.10 19.28 11.06
CA THR A 93 -21.69 18.05 11.59
C THR A 93 -20.65 16.93 11.62
N SER A 94 -20.80 16.02 12.60
CA SER A 94 -19.96 14.83 12.68
C SER A 94 -20.62 13.67 11.92
N ALA A 95 -19.81 12.83 11.27
CA ALA A 95 -20.27 11.57 10.70
C ALA A 95 -19.75 10.40 11.53
N ARG A 96 -20.59 9.38 11.71
CA ARG A 96 -20.29 8.18 12.52
C ARG A 96 -20.31 6.93 11.66
N ASN A 97 -19.71 5.87 12.19
CA ASN A 97 -19.67 4.54 11.57
C ASN A 97 -19.06 4.55 10.17
N ILE A 98 -18.02 5.34 9.98
CA ILE A 98 -17.23 5.32 8.76
C ILE A 98 -16.28 4.11 8.81
N ARG A 99 -16.40 3.24 7.81
CA ARG A 99 -15.55 2.06 7.66
C ARG A 99 -14.78 2.15 6.37
N ILE A 100 -13.46 2.21 6.50
CA ILE A 100 -12.52 2.23 5.39
C ILE A 100 -11.70 0.95 5.41
N GLY A 101 -11.24 0.53 4.25
CA GLY A 101 -10.38 -0.64 4.09
C GLY A 101 -9.23 -0.34 3.15
N GLY A 102 -8.11 -1.03 3.34
CA GLY A 102 -6.96 -0.87 2.47
C GLY A 102 -5.74 -1.63 2.93
N MET A 103 -4.72 -1.60 2.10
CA MET A 103 -3.39 -2.12 2.39
C MET A 103 -2.46 -0.99 2.83
N ILE A 104 -1.65 -1.22 3.84
CA ILE A 104 -0.59 -0.29 4.21
C ILE A 104 0.55 -0.39 3.20
N THR A 105 0.88 0.72 2.55
CA THR A 105 2.04 0.83 1.66
C THR A 105 3.28 1.33 2.38
N SER A 106 3.12 2.29 3.29
CA SER A 106 4.23 2.82 4.08
C SER A 106 3.75 3.36 5.42
N THR A 107 4.64 3.35 6.41
CA THR A 107 4.42 3.96 7.72
C THR A 107 5.67 4.70 8.15
N VAL A 108 5.51 5.93 8.63
CA VAL A 108 6.58 6.75 9.18
C VAL A 108 6.17 7.18 10.58
N THR A 109 7.00 6.88 11.57
CA THR A 109 6.84 7.36 12.95
C THR A 109 7.71 8.59 13.15
N GLN A 110 7.13 9.63 13.72
CA GLN A 110 7.78 10.92 13.98
C GLN A 110 7.44 11.41 15.38
N GLN A 111 8.23 12.34 15.88
CA GLN A 111 7.94 13.04 17.15
C GLN A 111 7.39 14.43 16.88
N ASN A 112 6.38 14.81 17.64
CA ASN A 112 5.86 16.17 17.62
C ASN A 112 6.78 17.13 18.43
N LYS A 113 6.48 18.42 18.39
CA LYS A 113 7.24 19.46 19.15
C LYS A 113 7.26 19.25 20.67
N GLN A 114 6.41 18.38 21.20
CA GLN A 114 6.28 18.05 22.62
C GLN A 114 6.99 16.72 22.95
N GLY A 115 7.72 16.11 22.00
CA GLY A 115 8.41 14.83 22.17
C GLY A 115 7.48 13.60 22.19
N LYS A 116 6.20 13.75 21.79
CA LYS A 116 5.27 12.63 21.69
C LYS A 116 5.30 12.02 20.29
N ASP A 117 5.33 10.71 20.24
CA ASP A 117 5.31 9.97 18.97
C ASP A 117 3.94 10.05 18.30
N TYR A 118 3.96 10.09 16.98
CA TYR A 118 2.79 9.93 16.12
C TYR A 118 3.20 9.20 14.84
N SER A 119 2.28 8.55 14.20
CA SER A 119 2.53 7.87 12.93
C SER A 119 1.71 8.47 11.80
N LYS A 120 2.31 8.47 10.62
CA LYS A 120 1.68 8.72 9.34
C LYS A 120 1.76 7.43 8.53
N THR A 121 0.61 6.91 8.18
CA THR A 121 0.48 5.63 7.48
C THR A 121 -0.26 5.87 6.18
N MET A 122 0.35 5.47 5.08
CA MET A 122 -0.29 5.50 3.77
C MET A 122 -1.07 4.22 3.56
N LEU A 123 -2.38 4.36 3.38
CA LEU A 123 -3.30 3.29 3.02
C LEU A 123 -3.61 3.41 1.53
N GLU A 124 -3.79 2.27 0.88
CA GLU A 124 -4.18 2.17 -0.52
C GLU A 124 -5.33 1.18 -0.68
N ASP A 125 -6.35 1.57 -1.44
CA ASP A 125 -7.45 0.71 -1.87
C ASP A 125 -7.45 0.52 -3.40
N PHE A 126 -8.57 0.10 -3.99
CA PHE A 126 -8.68 -0.08 -5.45
C PHE A 126 -8.68 1.25 -6.22
N ASP A 127 -9.14 2.32 -5.59
CA ASP A 127 -9.45 3.59 -6.24
C ASP A 127 -8.42 4.68 -5.94
N GLY A 128 -7.68 4.55 -4.83
CA GLY A 128 -6.69 5.56 -4.45
C GLY A 128 -5.96 5.30 -3.16
N SER A 129 -5.40 6.36 -2.59
CA SER A 129 -4.64 6.29 -1.35
C SER A 129 -5.00 7.43 -0.40
N TYR A 130 -4.83 7.18 0.90
CA TYR A 130 -5.08 8.14 1.96
C TYR A 130 -4.00 8.08 3.03
N GLU A 131 -3.47 9.24 3.44
CA GLU A 131 -2.54 9.36 4.57
C GLU A 131 -3.34 9.42 5.88
N LEU A 132 -3.30 8.35 6.66
CA LEU A 132 -3.87 8.30 7.99
C LEU A 132 -2.82 8.72 9.02
N ALA A 133 -3.12 9.76 9.81
CA ALA A 133 -2.27 10.23 10.89
C ALA A 133 -2.86 9.81 12.25
N LEU A 134 -2.09 9.07 13.04
CA LEU A 134 -2.45 8.61 14.38
C LEU A 134 -1.61 9.33 15.43
N PHE A 135 -2.26 9.93 16.44
CA PHE A 135 -1.63 10.74 17.47
C PHE A 135 -1.94 10.22 18.87
N GLY A 136 -0.97 10.33 19.79
CA GLY A 136 -1.14 10.02 21.20
C GLY A 136 -1.64 8.60 21.44
N THR A 137 -2.75 8.45 22.14
CA THR A 137 -3.33 7.13 22.48
C THR A 137 -3.73 6.31 21.27
N ASP A 138 -4.17 6.94 20.18
CA ASP A 138 -4.51 6.22 18.94
C ASP A 138 -3.24 5.59 18.33
N HIS A 139 -2.11 6.31 18.35
CA HIS A 139 -0.82 5.76 17.92
C HIS A 139 -0.39 4.58 18.80
N GLU A 140 -0.45 4.73 20.13
CA GLU A 140 -0.05 3.68 21.09
C GLU A 140 -0.89 2.41 20.92
N ASN A 141 -2.20 2.56 20.75
CA ASN A 141 -3.12 1.42 20.64
C ASN A 141 -3.00 0.66 19.33
N PHE A 142 -2.73 1.36 18.23
CA PHE A 142 -2.81 0.78 16.89
C PHE A 142 -1.45 0.57 16.21
N MET A 143 -0.33 1.02 16.81
CA MET A 143 1.00 0.89 16.23
C MET A 143 1.37 -0.56 15.83
N GLN A 144 0.84 -1.55 16.52
CA GLN A 144 1.08 -2.96 16.22
C GLN A 144 0.61 -3.39 14.82
N TYR A 145 -0.42 -2.72 14.28
CA TYR A 145 -1.00 -2.98 12.97
C TYR A 145 -0.29 -2.22 11.84
N LEU A 146 0.50 -1.17 12.17
CA LEU A 146 1.06 -0.23 11.21
C LEU A 146 2.34 -0.76 10.54
N LYS A 147 2.23 -1.91 9.89
CA LYS A 147 3.33 -2.54 9.15
C LYS A 147 3.03 -2.53 7.65
N PRO A 148 4.02 -2.29 6.78
CA PRO A 148 3.84 -2.40 5.34
C PRO A 148 3.25 -3.76 4.94
N HIS A 149 2.40 -3.75 3.93
CA HIS A 149 1.72 -4.92 3.35
C HIS A 149 0.69 -5.58 4.25
N VAL A 150 0.29 -4.93 5.35
CA VAL A 150 -0.83 -5.39 6.18
C VAL A 150 -2.14 -4.83 5.60
N PHE A 151 -3.14 -5.71 5.53
CA PHE A 151 -4.49 -5.37 5.08
C PHE A 151 -5.37 -5.08 6.28
N LEU A 152 -5.92 -3.88 6.32
CA LEU A 152 -6.68 -3.39 7.47
C LEU A 152 -8.09 -2.98 7.09
N MET A 153 -9.01 -3.24 8.01
CA MET A 153 -10.27 -2.54 8.11
C MET A 153 -10.20 -1.60 9.31
N ILE A 154 -10.62 -0.36 9.10
CA ILE A 154 -10.56 0.71 10.10
C ILE A 154 -11.93 1.33 10.24
N GLU A 155 -12.45 1.31 11.45
CA GLU A 155 -13.69 1.96 11.82
C GLU A 155 -13.41 3.26 12.56
N GLY A 156 -14.19 4.27 12.26
CA GLY A 156 -14.01 5.55 12.91
C GLY A 156 -15.15 6.53 12.67
N ASN A 157 -14.92 7.73 13.11
CA ASN A 157 -15.85 8.85 12.97
C ASN A 157 -15.13 10.06 12.37
N ILE A 158 -15.86 10.87 11.62
CA ILE A 158 -15.39 12.19 11.21
C ILE A 158 -15.89 13.17 12.25
N ASP A 159 -14.97 13.85 12.93
CA ASP A 159 -15.28 14.80 14.00
C ASP A 159 -14.18 15.87 14.09
N LEU A 160 -14.43 16.93 14.89
CA LEU A 160 -13.45 17.97 15.17
C LEU A 160 -12.13 17.35 15.66
N ALA A 161 -11.00 17.81 15.16
CA ALA A 161 -9.69 17.27 15.52
C ALA A 161 -9.45 17.31 17.05
N TRP A 162 -9.94 18.36 17.73
CA TRP A 162 -9.94 18.49 19.18
C TRP A 162 -11.22 19.19 19.66
N LYS A 163 -11.59 18.99 20.90
CA LYS A 163 -12.73 19.70 21.51
C LYS A 163 -12.34 21.14 21.79
N PRO A 164 -13.19 22.14 21.46
CA PRO A 164 -12.94 23.52 21.84
C PRO A 164 -12.89 23.67 23.37
N ARG A 165 -11.96 24.48 23.88
CA ARG A 165 -11.78 24.69 25.31
C ARG A 165 -12.85 25.55 25.96
N ASN A 166 -13.51 26.42 25.18
CA ASN A 166 -14.54 27.35 25.66
C ASN A 166 -15.76 27.29 24.75
N GLU A 167 -16.95 27.41 25.31
CA GLU A 167 -18.22 27.44 24.59
C GLU A 167 -18.40 28.70 23.71
N ASP A 168 -17.60 29.77 23.97
CA ASP A 168 -17.71 31.09 23.33
C ASP A 168 -16.96 31.21 22.00
N GLY A 169 -17.13 30.27 21.13
CA GLY A 169 -16.86 30.51 19.71
C GLY A 169 -15.41 30.32 19.29
N LYS A 170 -15.26 29.47 18.41
CA LYS A 170 -14.28 29.24 17.35
C LYS A 170 -14.19 27.76 17.00
N ALA A 171 -15.29 27.03 17.16
CA ALA A 171 -15.41 25.67 16.59
C ALA A 171 -15.22 25.70 15.06
N LYS A 172 -15.49 26.86 14.41
CA LYS A 172 -15.27 27.04 12.96
C LYS A 172 -13.83 26.94 12.51
N ASP A 173 -12.87 27.19 13.39
CA ASP A 173 -11.42 27.16 13.07
C ASP A 173 -10.78 25.80 13.38
N ILE A 174 -11.53 24.85 13.93
CA ILE A 174 -11.03 23.52 14.24
C ILE A 174 -11.26 22.60 13.04
N PRO A 175 -10.21 22.04 12.44
CA PRO A 175 -10.38 21.14 11.32
C PRO A 175 -11.11 19.85 11.74
N TYR A 176 -11.93 19.34 10.84
CA TYR A 176 -12.48 17.98 10.93
C TYR A 176 -11.44 16.97 10.49
N ARG A 177 -11.45 15.82 11.11
CA ARG A 177 -10.59 14.70 10.72
C ARG A 177 -11.29 13.36 10.96
N PHE A 178 -10.83 12.34 10.28
CA PHE A 178 -11.19 10.97 10.58
C PHE A 178 -10.47 10.52 11.86
N LYS A 179 -11.24 10.10 12.84
CA LYS A 179 -10.78 9.56 14.13
C LYS A 179 -11.00 8.07 14.16
N VAL A 180 -9.92 7.33 14.31
CA VAL A 180 -9.97 5.88 14.43
C VAL A 180 -10.60 5.49 15.77
N GLN A 181 -11.56 4.60 15.73
CA GLN A 181 -12.16 3.97 16.92
C GLN A 181 -11.70 2.53 17.07
N ASN A 182 -11.63 1.81 15.97
CA ASN A 182 -11.21 0.42 15.93
C ASN A 182 -10.37 0.15 14.68
N MET A 183 -9.43 -0.77 14.79
CA MET A 183 -8.58 -1.21 13.70
C MET A 183 -8.40 -2.71 13.81
N MET A 184 -8.62 -3.42 12.72
CA MET A 184 -8.51 -4.86 12.68
C MET A 184 -7.91 -5.34 11.36
N LEU A 185 -7.37 -6.55 11.36
CA LEU A 185 -6.94 -7.20 10.13
C LEU A 185 -8.17 -7.48 9.24
N MET A 186 -8.02 -7.26 7.94
CA MET A 186 -9.12 -7.44 6.98
C MET A 186 -9.69 -8.87 7.01
N GLY A 187 -8.83 -9.89 7.21
CA GLY A 187 -9.28 -11.27 7.32
C GLY A 187 -10.22 -11.55 8.49
N ASN A 188 -10.21 -10.72 9.54
CA ASN A 188 -11.09 -10.87 10.70
C ASN A 188 -12.36 -10.00 10.59
N ALA A 189 -12.46 -9.18 9.54
CA ALA A 189 -13.56 -8.22 9.38
C ALA A 189 -14.91 -8.91 9.15
N ALA A 190 -14.92 -10.02 8.43
CA ALA A 190 -16.13 -10.79 8.16
C ALA A 190 -16.66 -11.57 9.38
N GLU A 191 -15.82 -11.85 10.39
CA GLU A 191 -16.20 -12.57 11.60
C GLU A 191 -16.92 -11.66 12.63
N ASN A 192 -16.79 -10.35 12.45
CA ASN A 192 -17.32 -9.34 13.38
C ASN A 192 -18.56 -8.60 12.81
N LEU A 193 -19.19 -9.15 11.79
CA LEU A 193 -20.47 -8.72 11.23
C LEU A 193 -21.62 -9.45 11.93
#